data_594fc6b0e0b22885f27d723b1b516485
#
_entry.id   594fc6b0e0b22885f27d723b1b516485
#
_cell.length_a   1.000
_cell.length_b   1.000
_cell.length_c   1.000
_cell.angle_alpha   90.00
_cell.angle_beta   90.00
_cell.angle_gamma   90.00
#
_symmetry.space_group_name_H-M   'P 1'
#
loop_
_entity.id
_entity.type
_entity.pdbx_description
1 polymer ?
#
loop_
_entity_poly.entity_id
_entity_poly.type
_entity_poly.pdbx_seq_one_letter_code
_entity_poly.pdbx_strand_id
1 'polypeptide(L)'
;SRIGEPSLTSPIQGTITFIIYRRHGAVVSDTPFFSQLSEGIDSACRRLRYHLNICYLYENEDTEKRIDEIVAAGCSGILLLGTEMSEKEFAPFSRLEVPLVLLDCYFENIPVDCVLINNVQGAYLATEYLIRTRRSQPGYLRSSYSIQNFEERADGFYKAIRAAGMCASRSV
;
A
#
# COMPACT_ATOMS: atom_id res chain seq x y z
N SER A 1 -11.91 -17.77 14.51
CA SER A 1 -10.96 -18.72 15.13
C SER A 1 -9.69 -17.94 15.51
N ARG A 2 -9.35 -17.94 16.80
CA ARG A 2 -8.06 -17.41 17.26
C ARG A 2 -6.98 -18.36 16.75
N ILE A 3 -6.13 -17.89 15.86
CA ILE A 3 -4.88 -18.59 15.53
C ILE A 3 -4.06 -18.58 16.82
N GLY A 4 -3.82 -19.77 17.42
CA GLY A 4 -3.03 -19.89 18.65
C GLY A 4 -1.62 -19.34 18.41
N GLU A 5 -1.10 -18.56 19.34
CA GLU A 5 0.28 -18.08 19.26
C GLU A 5 1.25 -19.27 19.33
N PRO A 6 2.16 -19.43 18.37
CA PRO A 6 3.15 -20.51 18.39
C PRO A 6 4.10 -20.31 19.56
N SER A 7 4.51 -21.41 20.20
CA SER A 7 5.48 -21.37 21.30
C SER A 7 6.85 -20.88 20.80
N LEU A 8 7.65 -20.26 21.69
CA LEU A 8 8.99 -19.78 21.37
C LEU A 8 9.95 -20.88 20.88
N THR A 9 9.60 -22.15 21.11
CA THR A 9 10.39 -23.33 20.70
C THR A 9 9.93 -23.92 19.36
N SER A 10 8.89 -23.37 18.71
CA SER A 10 8.44 -23.84 17.41
C SER A 10 9.45 -23.55 16.31
N PRO A 11 9.60 -24.44 15.31
CA PRO A 11 10.55 -24.20 14.20
C PRO A 11 10.15 -22.97 13.37
N ILE A 12 11.11 -22.44 12.62
CA ILE A 12 10.88 -21.38 11.63
C ILE A 12 9.98 -21.93 10.55
N GLN A 13 8.93 -21.16 10.19
CA GLN A 13 7.91 -21.54 9.21
C GLN A 13 8.36 -21.32 7.76
N GLY A 14 9.30 -20.37 7.56
CA GLY A 14 9.79 -19.98 6.23
C GLY A 14 10.24 -18.54 6.19
N THR A 15 10.31 -17.98 4.99
CA THR A 15 10.71 -16.59 4.74
C THR A 15 9.59 -15.82 4.06
N ILE A 16 9.17 -14.71 4.63
CA ILE A 16 8.31 -13.72 3.98
C ILE A 16 9.21 -12.65 3.36
N THR A 17 9.01 -12.35 2.09
CA THR A 17 9.73 -11.26 1.43
C THR A 17 8.83 -10.04 1.30
N PHE A 18 9.24 -8.95 1.93
CA PHE A 18 8.59 -7.65 1.79
C PHE A 18 9.28 -6.87 0.68
N ILE A 19 8.59 -6.71 -0.45
CA ILE A 19 9.07 -5.99 -1.63
C ILE A 19 8.50 -4.59 -1.58
N ILE A 20 9.37 -3.58 -1.65
CA ILE A 20 9.01 -2.16 -1.69
C ILE A 20 9.27 -1.66 -3.12
N TYR A 21 8.19 -1.45 -3.89
CA TYR A 21 8.32 -0.88 -5.23
C TYR A 21 8.48 0.64 -5.16
N ARG A 22 9.45 1.17 -5.92
CA ARG A 22 9.73 2.61 -6.04
C ARG A 22 9.83 3.03 -7.50
N ARG A 23 8.96 3.95 -7.89
CA ARG A 23 9.02 4.62 -9.20
C ARG A 23 9.81 5.93 -9.10
N HIS A 24 9.37 6.81 -8.24
CA HIS A 24 9.97 8.15 -8.07
C HIS A 24 10.75 8.28 -6.77
N GLY A 25 10.55 7.39 -5.82
CA GLY A 25 11.10 7.48 -4.47
C GLY A 25 10.58 8.68 -3.65
N ALA A 26 9.68 9.47 -4.23
CA ALA A 26 9.17 10.69 -3.61
C ALA A 26 7.94 10.44 -2.71
N VAL A 27 7.18 9.39 -2.97
CA VAL A 27 5.98 9.03 -2.21
C VAL A 27 6.32 7.99 -1.15
N VAL A 28 6.96 6.90 -1.56
CA VAL A 28 7.47 5.86 -0.66
C VAL A 28 8.84 6.31 -0.14
N SER A 29 8.84 7.10 0.91
CA SER A 29 10.01 7.65 1.56
C SER A 29 10.01 7.31 3.06
N ASP A 30 10.97 7.84 3.81
CA ASP A 30 11.11 7.65 5.26
C ASP A 30 10.03 8.41 6.05
N THR A 31 8.76 8.26 5.64
CA THR A 31 7.63 8.82 6.37
C THR A 31 7.22 7.89 7.51
N PRO A 32 6.64 8.42 8.60
CA PRO A 32 6.18 7.59 9.72
C PRO A 32 5.25 6.46 9.32
N PHE A 33 4.46 6.62 8.26
CA PHE A 33 3.55 5.59 7.77
C PHE A 33 4.30 4.33 7.31
N PHE A 34 5.32 4.49 6.45
CA PHE A 34 6.06 3.36 5.91
C PHE A 34 6.97 2.70 6.95
N SER A 35 7.53 3.49 7.88
CA SER A 35 8.29 2.95 9.01
C SER A 35 7.41 2.11 9.92
N GLN A 36 6.23 2.58 10.29
CA GLN A 36 5.28 1.84 11.13
C GLN A 36 4.74 0.59 10.42
N LEU A 37 4.51 0.65 9.11
CA LEU A 37 4.13 -0.52 8.32
C LEU A 37 5.22 -1.60 8.39
N SER A 38 6.48 -1.21 8.16
CA SER A 38 7.62 -2.13 8.21
C SER A 38 7.81 -2.74 9.60
N GLU A 39 7.67 -1.95 10.66
CA GLU A 39 7.71 -2.43 12.06
C GLU A 39 6.57 -3.41 12.36
N GLY A 40 5.36 -3.13 11.87
CA GLY A 40 4.22 -4.01 12.00
C GLY A 40 4.42 -5.36 11.31
N ILE A 41 4.99 -5.35 10.10
CA ILE A 41 5.34 -6.55 9.35
C ILE A 41 6.41 -7.37 10.09
N ASP A 42 7.49 -6.73 10.54
CA ASP A 42 8.56 -7.39 11.30
C ASP A 42 8.03 -8.05 12.58
N SER A 43 7.24 -7.31 13.35
CA SER A 43 6.60 -7.82 14.56
C SER A 43 5.70 -9.03 14.27
N ALA A 44 4.90 -8.99 13.20
CA ALA A 44 4.04 -10.10 12.79
C ALA A 44 4.87 -11.33 12.37
N CYS A 45 5.92 -11.13 11.57
CA CYS A 45 6.81 -12.20 11.13
C CYS A 45 7.48 -12.89 12.32
N ARG A 46 8.01 -12.14 13.28
CA ARG A 46 8.60 -12.69 14.51
C ARG A 46 7.61 -13.51 15.32
N ARG A 47 6.41 -12.96 15.54
CA ARG A 47 5.34 -13.64 16.28
C ARG A 47 4.91 -14.94 15.62
N LEU A 48 4.85 -14.97 14.28
CA LEU A 48 4.44 -16.12 13.49
C LEU A 48 5.60 -17.04 13.11
N ARG A 49 6.82 -16.75 13.57
CA ARG A 49 8.01 -17.56 13.31
C ARG A 49 8.41 -17.62 11.84
N TYR A 50 8.27 -16.52 11.12
CA TYR A 50 8.85 -16.33 9.80
C TYR A 50 10.10 -15.45 9.87
N HIS A 51 11.04 -15.73 8.98
CA HIS A 51 12.08 -14.76 8.66
C HIS A 51 11.48 -13.66 7.77
N LEU A 52 11.89 -12.41 8.00
CA LEU A 52 11.54 -11.30 7.14
C LEU A 52 12.75 -10.93 6.28
N ASN A 53 12.57 -10.95 4.96
CA ASN A 53 13.51 -10.39 4.00
C ASN A 53 12.89 -9.11 3.41
N ILE A 54 13.62 -7.99 3.39
CA ILE A 54 13.16 -6.73 2.83
C ILE A 54 14.01 -6.43 1.60
N CYS A 55 13.37 -6.16 0.48
CA CYS A 55 14.05 -5.77 -0.75
C CYS A 55 13.31 -4.62 -1.45
N TYR A 56 14.08 -3.85 -2.20
CA TYR A 56 13.57 -2.78 -3.04
C TYR A 56 13.54 -3.22 -4.48
N LEU A 57 12.54 -2.77 -5.20
CA LEU A 57 12.39 -2.94 -6.64
C LEU A 57 12.16 -1.57 -7.26
N TYR A 58 12.96 -1.22 -8.26
CA TYR A 58 12.88 0.07 -8.90
C TYR A 58 12.33 -0.04 -10.34
N GLU A 59 11.63 1.01 -10.80
CA GLU A 59 11.03 1.05 -12.14
C GLU A 59 12.00 0.68 -13.28
N ASN A 60 13.28 1.03 -13.14
CA ASN A 60 14.30 0.83 -14.17
C ASN A 60 15.01 -0.53 -14.07
N GLU A 61 14.59 -1.40 -13.18
CA GLU A 61 15.17 -2.75 -13.03
C GLU A 61 14.40 -3.76 -13.88
N ASP A 62 15.10 -4.86 -14.24
CA ASP A 62 14.47 -6.04 -14.82
C ASP A 62 13.64 -6.75 -13.74
N THR A 63 12.36 -6.37 -13.68
CA THR A 63 11.42 -6.88 -12.68
C THR A 63 11.29 -8.40 -12.73
N GLU A 64 11.26 -9.00 -13.93
CA GLU A 64 11.12 -10.45 -14.08
C GLU A 64 12.31 -11.19 -13.49
N LYS A 65 13.50 -10.77 -13.86
CA LYS A 65 14.75 -11.33 -13.33
C LYS A 65 14.82 -11.18 -11.81
N ARG A 66 14.44 -10.01 -11.30
CA ARG A 66 14.48 -9.73 -9.85
C ARG A 66 13.50 -10.61 -9.07
N ILE A 67 12.32 -10.83 -9.61
CA ILE A 67 11.31 -11.73 -9.04
C ILE A 67 11.84 -13.17 -9.01
N ASP A 68 12.42 -13.63 -10.12
CA ASP A 68 12.98 -14.99 -10.20
C ASP A 68 14.08 -15.23 -9.16
N GLU A 69 14.96 -14.23 -8.93
CA GLU A 69 15.98 -14.27 -7.87
C GLU A 69 15.36 -14.39 -6.47
N ILE A 70 14.29 -13.61 -6.20
CA ILE A 70 13.58 -13.64 -4.90
C ILE A 70 12.94 -15.00 -4.67
N VAL A 71 12.28 -15.57 -5.66
CA VAL A 71 11.64 -16.89 -5.58
C VAL A 71 12.68 -17.99 -5.41
N ALA A 72 13.77 -17.93 -6.18
CA ALA A 72 14.88 -18.90 -6.09
C ALA A 72 15.59 -18.90 -4.72
N ALA A 73 15.57 -17.78 -4.02
CA ALA A 73 16.11 -17.68 -2.65
C ALA A 73 15.24 -18.35 -1.56
N GLY A 74 14.11 -18.97 -1.93
CA GLY A 74 13.27 -19.75 -1.00
C GLY A 74 12.22 -18.90 -0.28
N CYS A 75 11.49 -18.07 -1.02
CA CYS A 75 10.40 -17.25 -0.50
C CYS A 75 9.14 -18.09 -0.27
N SER A 76 8.54 -18.01 0.93
CA SER A 76 7.28 -18.68 1.28
C SER A 76 6.05 -17.82 1.04
N GLY A 77 6.21 -16.51 0.90
CA GLY A 77 5.15 -15.55 0.63
C GLY A 77 5.71 -14.16 0.39
N ILE A 78 4.98 -13.35 -0.35
CA ILE A 78 5.36 -12.00 -0.73
C ILE A 78 4.36 -10.99 -0.19
N LEU A 79 4.87 -9.95 0.45
CA LEU A 79 4.15 -8.70 0.72
C LEU A 79 4.69 -7.66 -0.24
N LEU A 80 3.87 -7.14 -1.15
CA LEU A 80 4.29 -6.18 -2.17
C LEU A 80 3.68 -4.81 -1.89
N LEU A 81 4.51 -3.85 -1.49
CA LEU A 81 4.10 -2.46 -1.34
C LEU A 81 4.09 -1.80 -2.72
N GLY A 82 2.89 -1.60 -3.25
CA GLY A 82 2.65 -1.11 -4.61
C GLY A 82 2.11 0.32 -4.68
N THR A 83 2.31 1.16 -3.66
CA THR A 83 1.80 2.55 -3.62
C THR A 83 2.06 3.36 -4.90
N GLU A 84 3.24 3.18 -5.50
CA GLU A 84 3.64 3.86 -6.74
C GLU A 84 3.49 2.98 -8.00
N MET A 85 2.95 1.76 -7.87
CA MET A 85 2.89 0.76 -8.93
C MET A 85 1.66 0.94 -9.81
N SER A 86 1.81 0.72 -11.10
CA SER A 86 0.70 0.59 -12.05
C SER A 86 0.41 -0.89 -12.36
N GLU A 87 -0.74 -1.14 -12.98
CA GLU A 87 -1.13 -2.49 -13.42
C GLU A 87 -0.08 -3.14 -14.35
N LYS A 88 0.53 -2.34 -15.23
CA LYS A 88 1.59 -2.80 -16.14
C LYS A 88 2.81 -3.33 -15.37
N GLU A 89 3.20 -2.66 -14.31
CA GLU A 89 4.37 -3.03 -13.49
C GLU A 89 4.06 -4.21 -12.58
N PHE A 90 2.79 -4.40 -12.25
CA PHE A 90 2.33 -5.57 -11.51
C PHE A 90 2.28 -6.84 -12.36
N ALA A 91 2.12 -6.74 -13.67
CA ALA A 91 1.92 -7.89 -14.56
C ALA A 91 2.92 -9.04 -14.36
N PRO A 92 4.22 -8.83 -14.13
CA PRO A 92 5.17 -9.91 -13.85
C PRO A 92 4.85 -10.72 -12.58
N PHE A 93 4.21 -10.10 -11.59
CA PHE A 93 3.85 -10.75 -10.32
C PHE A 93 2.63 -11.69 -10.47
N SER A 94 1.76 -11.46 -11.45
CA SER A 94 0.54 -12.24 -11.65
C SER A 94 0.80 -13.71 -12.02
N ARG A 95 2.01 -14.04 -12.48
CA ARG A 95 2.43 -15.40 -12.84
C ARG A 95 3.00 -16.22 -11.67
N LEU A 96 3.16 -15.61 -10.51
CA LEU A 96 3.78 -16.26 -9.37
C LEU A 96 2.85 -17.30 -8.75
N GLU A 97 3.42 -18.46 -8.43
CA GLU A 97 2.74 -19.49 -7.65
C GLU A 97 2.87 -19.23 -6.13
N VAL A 98 3.80 -18.37 -5.74
CA VAL A 98 4.02 -17.98 -4.33
C VAL A 98 2.87 -17.08 -3.87
N PRO A 99 2.26 -17.32 -2.71
CA PRO A 99 1.23 -16.44 -2.15
C PRO A 99 1.70 -14.99 -2.09
N LEU A 100 0.88 -14.07 -2.59
CA LEU A 100 1.18 -12.64 -2.64
C LEU A 100 0.02 -11.84 -2.07
N VAL A 101 0.35 -10.85 -1.23
CA VAL A 101 -0.58 -9.83 -0.75
C VAL A 101 -0.07 -8.46 -1.17
N LEU A 102 -0.93 -7.71 -1.84
CA LEU A 102 -0.67 -6.35 -2.28
C LEU A 102 -0.97 -5.36 -1.15
N LEU A 103 -0.07 -4.43 -0.89
CA LEU A 103 -0.21 -3.43 0.17
C LEU A 103 -0.32 -2.03 -0.42
N ASP A 104 -1.30 -1.28 0.08
CA ASP A 104 -1.51 0.14 -0.21
C ASP A 104 -1.81 0.46 -1.71
N CYS A 105 -2.19 -0.55 -2.48
CA CYS A 105 -2.75 -0.41 -3.82
C CYS A 105 -3.62 -1.61 -4.21
N TYR A 106 -4.42 -1.47 -5.26
CA TYR A 106 -5.20 -2.54 -5.88
C TYR A 106 -5.38 -2.26 -7.37
N PHE A 107 -5.81 -3.27 -8.11
CA PHE A 107 -6.14 -3.16 -9.53
C PHE A 107 -7.50 -3.77 -9.78
N GLU A 108 -8.42 -3.01 -10.39
CA GLU A 108 -9.82 -3.38 -10.53
C GLU A 108 -10.05 -4.75 -11.21
N ASN A 109 -9.19 -5.10 -12.15
CA ASN A 109 -9.37 -6.31 -12.97
C ASN A 109 -8.41 -7.46 -12.59
N ILE A 110 -7.64 -7.30 -11.51
CA ILE A 110 -6.69 -8.32 -11.08
C ILE A 110 -7.13 -8.88 -9.72
N PRO A 111 -7.54 -10.16 -9.65
CA PRO A 111 -7.94 -10.80 -8.41
C PRO A 111 -6.72 -11.15 -7.57
N VAL A 112 -6.30 -10.25 -6.69
CA VAL A 112 -5.20 -10.42 -5.75
C VAL A 112 -5.65 -9.94 -4.36
N ASP A 113 -5.17 -10.61 -3.32
CA ASP A 113 -5.45 -10.19 -1.94
C ASP A 113 -4.77 -8.83 -1.66
N CYS A 114 -5.53 -7.89 -1.11
CA CYS A 114 -5.05 -6.54 -0.83
C CYS A 114 -5.27 -6.12 0.62
N VAL A 115 -4.34 -5.33 1.15
CA VAL A 115 -4.52 -4.58 2.39
C VAL A 115 -4.44 -3.09 2.09
N LEU A 116 -5.54 -2.37 2.33
CA LEU A 116 -5.74 -1.01 1.88
C LEU A 116 -6.10 -0.07 3.03
N ILE A 117 -5.78 1.21 2.84
CA ILE A 117 -6.34 2.31 3.63
C ILE A 117 -7.63 2.78 2.93
N ASN A 118 -8.66 3.13 3.69
CA ASN A 118 -9.83 3.77 3.12
C ASN A 118 -9.57 5.28 2.90
N ASN A 119 -8.88 5.59 1.81
CA ASN A 119 -8.48 6.95 1.46
C ASN A 119 -9.67 7.88 1.23
N VAL A 120 -10.73 7.37 0.57
CA VAL A 120 -11.96 8.12 0.29
C VAL A 120 -12.62 8.54 1.62
N GLN A 121 -12.81 7.61 2.54
CA GLN A 121 -13.44 7.89 3.82
C GLN A 121 -12.57 8.81 4.68
N GLY A 122 -11.26 8.57 4.74
CA GLY A 122 -10.33 9.40 5.51
C GLY A 122 -10.35 10.86 5.05
N ALA A 123 -10.27 11.10 3.74
CA ALA A 123 -10.34 12.43 3.17
C ALA A 123 -11.72 13.08 3.33
N TYR A 124 -12.80 12.30 3.21
CA TYR A 124 -14.15 12.78 3.49
C TYR A 124 -14.28 13.31 4.92
N LEU A 125 -13.89 12.51 5.91
CA LEU A 125 -14.00 12.87 7.32
C LEU A 125 -13.13 14.09 7.67
N ALA A 126 -11.91 14.16 7.15
CA ALA A 126 -11.03 15.32 7.36
C ALA A 126 -11.64 16.60 6.78
N THR A 127 -12.20 16.52 5.58
CA THR A 127 -12.84 17.65 4.89
C THR A 127 -14.10 18.08 5.61
N GLU A 128 -14.97 17.15 6.00
CA GLU A 128 -16.18 17.42 6.77
C GLU A 128 -15.83 18.12 8.12
N TYR A 129 -14.81 17.63 8.80
CA TYR A 129 -14.32 18.25 10.03
C TYR A 129 -13.90 19.71 9.82
N LEU A 130 -13.16 20.00 8.75
CA LEU A 130 -12.76 21.39 8.43
C LEU A 130 -13.95 22.29 8.13
N ILE A 131 -14.90 21.82 7.30
CA ILE A 131 -16.12 22.57 6.97
C ILE A 131 -16.89 22.90 8.23
N ARG A 132 -17.12 21.92 9.10
CA ARG A 132 -17.89 22.07 10.33
C ARG A 132 -17.23 23.02 11.34
N THR A 133 -15.91 22.91 11.50
CA THR A 133 -15.17 23.68 12.51
C THR A 133 -14.84 25.09 12.04
N ARG A 134 -14.52 25.27 10.74
CA ARG A 134 -14.17 26.58 10.18
C ARG A 134 -15.34 27.32 9.55
N ARG A 135 -16.46 26.64 9.32
CA ARG A 135 -17.65 27.17 8.66
C ARG A 135 -17.35 27.84 7.31
N SER A 136 -16.38 27.30 6.60
CA SER A 136 -15.93 27.78 5.30
C SER A 136 -15.51 26.60 4.41
N GLN A 137 -15.52 26.81 3.11
CA GLN A 137 -15.06 25.81 2.15
C GLN A 137 -13.53 25.69 2.23
N PRO A 138 -12.98 24.50 2.51
CA PRO A 138 -11.54 24.27 2.47
C PRO A 138 -11.04 24.19 1.02
N GLY A 139 -9.77 24.54 0.80
CA GLY A 139 -9.05 24.28 -0.42
C GLY A 139 -8.44 22.88 -0.43
N TYR A 140 -8.21 22.33 -1.61
CA TYR A 140 -7.51 21.05 -1.80
C TYR A 140 -6.16 21.28 -2.49
N LEU A 141 -5.08 20.95 -1.79
CA LEU A 141 -3.74 20.99 -2.36
C LEU A 141 -3.41 19.59 -2.92
N ARG A 142 -3.32 19.49 -4.23
CA ARG A 142 -3.04 18.24 -4.93
C ARG A 142 -1.55 18.02 -5.10
N SER A 143 -1.13 16.76 -5.00
CA SER A 143 0.22 16.36 -5.39
C SER A 143 0.42 16.45 -6.91
N SER A 144 1.64 16.76 -7.34
CA SER A 144 2.05 16.65 -8.75
C SER A 144 2.24 15.20 -9.22
N TYR A 145 2.39 14.27 -8.29
CA TYR A 145 2.47 12.84 -8.59
C TYR A 145 1.07 12.23 -8.65
N SER A 146 0.78 11.46 -9.70
CA SER A 146 -0.46 10.71 -9.82
C SER A 146 -0.25 9.30 -9.28
N ILE A 147 -0.86 9.03 -8.13
CA ILE A 147 -1.01 7.69 -7.56
C ILE A 147 -2.45 7.51 -7.15
N GLN A 148 -2.94 6.26 -7.16
CA GLN A 148 -4.31 5.92 -6.84
C GLN A 148 -4.79 6.50 -5.50
N ASN A 149 -3.97 6.41 -4.46
CA ASN A 149 -4.31 6.93 -3.13
C ASN A 149 -4.61 8.43 -3.13
N PHE A 150 -3.92 9.21 -3.94
CA PHE A 150 -4.15 10.66 -4.04
C PHE A 150 -5.45 10.98 -4.80
N GLU A 151 -5.77 10.20 -5.83
CA GLU A 151 -7.05 10.32 -6.55
C GLU A 151 -8.22 9.98 -5.62
N GLU A 152 -8.14 8.89 -4.86
CA GLU A 152 -9.14 8.50 -3.89
C GLU A 152 -9.34 9.56 -2.79
N ARG A 153 -8.26 10.18 -2.32
CA ARG A 153 -8.35 11.29 -1.35
C ARG A 153 -9.03 12.52 -1.97
N ALA A 154 -8.75 12.81 -3.23
CA ALA A 154 -9.46 13.87 -3.95
C ALA A 154 -10.96 13.56 -4.07
N ASP A 155 -11.33 12.30 -4.38
CA ASP A 155 -12.73 11.89 -4.44
C ASP A 155 -13.43 12.04 -3.08
N GLY A 156 -12.78 11.67 -1.99
CA GLY A 156 -13.29 11.89 -0.63
C GLY A 156 -13.51 13.37 -0.32
N PHE A 157 -12.56 14.23 -0.66
CA PHE A 157 -12.67 15.68 -0.53
C PHE A 157 -13.89 16.21 -1.29
N TYR A 158 -13.99 15.92 -2.59
CA TYR A 158 -15.11 16.41 -3.41
C TYR A 158 -16.46 15.85 -2.99
N LYS A 159 -16.50 14.62 -2.47
CA LYS A 159 -17.71 14.03 -1.88
C LYS A 159 -18.19 14.83 -0.67
N ALA A 160 -17.29 15.25 0.22
CA ALA A 160 -17.63 16.07 1.38
C ALA A 160 -18.10 17.48 1.00
N ILE A 161 -17.42 18.13 0.03
CA ILE A 161 -17.80 19.43 -0.50
C ILE A 161 -19.25 19.39 -1.05
N ARG A 162 -19.57 18.38 -1.87
CA ARG A 162 -20.94 18.20 -2.41
C ARG A 162 -21.96 17.93 -1.31
N ALA A 163 -21.64 17.09 -0.33
CA ALA A 163 -22.53 16.79 0.79
C ALA A 163 -22.85 18.04 1.64
N ALA A 164 -21.94 19.00 1.70
CA ALA A 164 -22.13 20.28 2.38
C ALA A 164 -22.88 21.33 1.50
N GLY A 165 -23.34 21.00 0.30
CA GLY A 165 -23.97 21.92 -0.63
C GLY A 165 -23.02 22.97 -1.22
N MET A 166 -21.72 22.73 -1.16
CA MET A 166 -20.68 23.61 -1.69
C MET A 166 -20.30 23.19 -3.11
N CYS A 167 -19.85 24.15 -3.93
CA CYS A 167 -19.37 23.91 -5.29
C CYS A 167 -17.84 23.96 -5.30
N ALA A 168 -17.21 22.92 -5.84
CA ALA A 168 -15.80 22.91 -6.16
C ALA A 168 -15.60 22.41 -7.58
N SER A 169 -14.88 23.18 -8.41
CA SER A 169 -14.43 22.73 -9.72
C SER A 169 -13.24 21.78 -9.54
N ARG A 170 -13.20 20.69 -10.32
CA ARG A 170 -12.01 19.85 -10.45
C ARG A 170 -10.95 20.45 -11.39
N SER A 171 -11.30 21.53 -12.08
CA SER A 171 -10.40 22.20 -13.01
C SER A 171 -9.54 23.22 -12.27
N VAL A 172 -8.30 22.87 -12.04
CA VAL A 172 -7.17 23.79 -11.94
C VAL A 172 -6.09 23.19 -12.82
#